data_6335029280a69364b5150e534eda2d56
#
_entry.id   6335029280a69364b5150e534eda2d56
#
_cell.length_a   1.000
_cell.length_b   1.000
_cell.length_c   1.000
_cell.angle_alpha   90.00
_cell.angle_beta   90.00
_cell.angle_gamma   90.00
#
_symmetry.space_group_name_H-M   'P 1'
#
loop_
_entity.id
_entity.type
_entity.pdbx_description
1 polymer ?
#
loop_
_entity_poly.entity_id
_entity_poly.type
_entity_poly.pdbx_seq_one_letter_code
_entity_poly.pdbx_strand_id
1 'polypeptide(L)'
;DEAKLDEALEAQGSSREKFDADNREAAEKAVKTQLLMDAIADELNIEVGENDLTERLVLMSRQYGIQPQQLVGLLQQNNQLPAVYADVRRGLAVAAVVEAATVTDTDGTVIDTSEFFGSGEEPGEADAVEAAGGDE
;
A
#
# COMPACT_ATOMS: atom_id res chain seq x y z
N ASP A 1 -31.75 4.10 10.04
CA ASP A 1 -32.80 4.98 10.63
C ASP A 1 -32.20 6.38 10.78
N GLU A 2 -32.60 7.29 9.88
CA GLU A 2 -32.01 8.63 9.78
C GLU A 2 -32.20 9.43 11.06
N ALA A 3 -33.34 9.29 11.72
CA ALA A 3 -33.62 10.01 12.98
C ALA A 3 -32.65 9.66 14.11
N LYS A 4 -32.21 8.40 14.17
CA LYS A 4 -31.20 7.97 15.17
C LYS A 4 -29.81 8.51 14.87
N LEU A 5 -29.48 8.70 13.59
CA LEU A 5 -28.22 9.31 13.21
C LEU A 5 -28.22 10.79 13.56
N ASP A 6 -29.31 11.51 13.32
CA ASP A 6 -29.42 12.93 13.66
C ASP A 6 -29.32 13.14 15.16
N GLU A 7 -30.02 12.33 15.96
CA GLU A 7 -29.93 12.37 17.42
C GLU A 7 -28.50 12.08 17.94
N ALA A 8 -27.81 11.11 17.31
CA ALA A 8 -26.43 10.79 17.68
C ALA A 8 -25.44 11.90 17.30
N LEU A 9 -25.65 12.58 16.18
CA LEU A 9 -24.84 13.71 15.74
C LEU A 9 -25.05 14.93 16.65
N GLU A 10 -26.28 15.23 17.00
CA GLU A 10 -26.62 16.31 17.95
C GLU A 10 -26.01 16.05 19.33
N ALA A 11 -26.06 14.81 19.82
CA ALA A 11 -25.44 14.42 21.07
C ALA A 11 -23.91 14.63 21.09
N GLN A 12 -23.26 14.60 19.91
CA GLN A 12 -21.84 14.86 19.72
C GLN A 12 -21.53 16.34 19.40
N GLY A 13 -22.53 17.21 19.41
CA GLY A 13 -22.38 18.63 19.06
C GLY A 13 -22.11 18.88 17.58
N SER A 14 -22.54 17.96 16.71
CA SER A 14 -22.47 18.06 15.26
C SER A 14 -23.86 18.17 14.63
N SER A 15 -23.93 18.44 13.34
CA SER A 15 -25.17 18.45 12.57
C SER A 15 -25.05 17.55 11.36
N ARG A 16 -26.18 17.15 10.77
CA ARG A 16 -26.22 16.36 9.54
C ARG A 16 -25.49 17.06 8.40
N GLU A 17 -25.68 18.37 8.25
CA GLU A 17 -25.03 19.17 7.21
C GLU A 17 -23.51 19.15 7.35
N LYS A 18 -23.02 19.30 8.60
CA LYS A 18 -21.58 19.25 8.87
C LYS A 18 -21.02 17.85 8.61
N PHE A 19 -21.71 16.81 9.05
CA PHE A 19 -21.31 15.42 8.82
C PHE A 19 -21.24 15.10 7.32
N ASP A 20 -22.24 15.52 6.53
CA ASP A 20 -22.29 15.31 5.09
C ASP A 20 -21.17 16.11 4.36
N ALA A 21 -20.91 17.35 4.83
CA ALA A 21 -19.83 18.17 4.28
C ALA A 21 -18.44 17.58 4.56
N ASP A 22 -18.19 17.16 5.80
CA ASP A 22 -16.92 16.54 6.22
C ASP A 22 -16.69 15.22 5.47
N ASN A 23 -17.73 14.39 5.31
CA ASN A 23 -17.67 13.15 4.54
C ASN A 23 -17.41 13.39 3.06
N ARG A 24 -18.02 14.43 2.48
CA ARG A 24 -17.77 14.80 1.08
C ARG A 24 -16.33 15.22 0.87
N GLU A 25 -15.80 16.09 1.74
CA GLU A 25 -14.41 16.52 1.66
C GLU A 25 -13.44 15.35 1.80
N ALA A 26 -13.67 14.46 2.77
CA ALA A 26 -12.87 13.27 2.97
C ALA A 26 -12.92 12.32 1.76
N ALA A 27 -14.11 12.11 1.19
CA ALA A 27 -14.30 11.28 0.00
C ALA A 27 -13.61 11.88 -1.23
N GLU A 28 -13.75 13.18 -1.47
CA GLU A 28 -13.07 13.87 -2.56
C GLU A 28 -11.54 13.76 -2.44
N LYS A 29 -11.01 13.96 -1.23
CA LYS A 29 -9.57 13.82 -0.97
C LYS A 29 -9.11 12.40 -1.21
N ALA A 30 -9.85 11.39 -0.74
CA ALA A 30 -9.53 9.98 -0.93
C ALA A 30 -9.48 9.61 -2.42
N VAL A 31 -10.50 10.00 -3.19
CA VAL A 31 -10.55 9.74 -4.63
C VAL A 31 -9.42 10.47 -5.38
N LYS A 32 -9.16 11.74 -5.07
CA LYS A 32 -8.06 12.49 -5.68
C LYS A 32 -6.70 11.85 -5.39
N THR A 33 -6.47 11.42 -4.15
CA THR A 33 -5.24 10.71 -3.77
C THR A 33 -5.10 9.40 -4.52
N GLN A 34 -6.18 8.62 -4.63
CA GLN A 34 -6.18 7.36 -5.36
C GLN A 34 -5.84 7.54 -6.84
N LEU A 35 -6.51 8.52 -7.51
CA LEU A 35 -6.23 8.84 -8.92
C LEU A 35 -4.79 9.35 -9.11
N LEU A 36 -4.27 10.13 -8.17
CA LEU A 36 -2.88 10.59 -8.22
C LEU A 36 -1.90 9.41 -8.13
N MET A 37 -2.12 8.47 -7.20
CA MET A 37 -1.26 7.30 -7.06
C MET A 37 -1.33 6.40 -8.30
N ASP A 38 -2.51 6.23 -8.90
CA ASP A 38 -2.67 5.50 -10.15
C ASP A 38 -1.88 6.17 -11.29
N ALA A 39 -1.96 7.50 -11.41
CA ALA A 39 -1.21 8.26 -12.43
C ALA A 39 0.32 8.17 -12.21
N ILE A 40 0.78 8.23 -10.97
CA ILE A 40 2.21 8.04 -10.63
C ILE A 40 2.66 6.62 -10.98
N ALA A 41 1.85 5.61 -10.64
CA ALA A 41 2.16 4.23 -10.97
C ALA A 41 2.25 3.99 -12.48
N ASP A 42 1.43 4.68 -13.28
CA ASP A 42 1.48 4.64 -14.74
C ASP A 42 2.73 5.34 -15.28
N GLU A 43 3.03 6.54 -14.79
CA GLU A 43 4.21 7.33 -15.23
C GLU A 43 5.53 6.62 -14.92
N LEU A 44 5.63 6.01 -13.74
CA LEU A 44 6.81 5.27 -13.30
C LEU A 44 6.84 3.82 -13.83
N ASN A 45 5.84 3.38 -14.61
CA ASN A 45 5.68 2.01 -15.10
C ASN A 45 5.78 0.96 -13.99
N ILE A 46 5.15 1.21 -12.85
CA ILE A 46 5.18 0.31 -11.70
C ILE A 46 4.47 -1.00 -12.04
N GLU A 47 5.20 -2.08 -11.97
CA GLU A 47 4.68 -3.44 -12.10
C GLU A 47 4.62 -4.12 -10.74
N VAL A 48 3.56 -4.88 -10.49
CA VAL A 48 3.40 -5.66 -9.25
C VAL A 48 3.98 -7.04 -9.48
N GLY A 49 5.02 -7.37 -8.74
CA GLY A 49 5.63 -8.70 -8.75
C GLY A 49 4.78 -9.74 -8.02
N GLU A 50 5.07 -11.02 -8.26
CA GLU A 50 4.40 -12.12 -7.55
C GLU A 50 4.68 -12.06 -6.03
N ASN A 51 5.87 -11.64 -5.65
CA ASN A 51 6.27 -11.49 -4.26
C ASN A 51 5.44 -10.41 -3.56
N ASP A 52 5.28 -9.23 -4.17
CA ASP A 52 4.52 -8.11 -3.62
C ASP A 52 3.06 -8.50 -3.36
N LEU A 53 2.46 -9.19 -4.32
CA LEU A 53 1.09 -9.68 -4.18
C LEU A 53 0.97 -10.74 -3.10
N THR A 54 1.92 -11.68 -3.05
CA THR A 54 1.95 -12.75 -2.05
C THR A 54 2.11 -12.17 -0.65
N GLU A 55 3.03 -11.25 -0.44
CA GLU A 55 3.25 -10.59 0.84
C GLU A 55 1.99 -9.85 1.30
N ARG A 56 1.35 -9.10 0.40
CA ARG A 56 0.10 -8.42 0.69
C ARG A 56 -1.01 -9.39 1.12
N LEU A 57 -1.16 -10.50 0.40
CA LEU A 57 -2.16 -11.52 0.72
C LEU A 57 -1.88 -12.20 2.08
N VAL A 58 -0.62 -12.47 2.39
CA VAL A 58 -0.22 -13.01 3.71
C VAL A 58 -0.53 -12.01 4.82
N LEU A 59 -0.22 -10.73 4.63
CA LEU A 59 -0.53 -9.69 5.61
C LEU A 59 -2.05 -9.56 5.83
N MET A 60 -2.83 -9.52 4.76
CA MET A 60 -4.29 -9.49 4.84
C MET A 60 -4.87 -10.73 5.53
N SER A 61 -4.35 -11.92 5.21
CA SER A 61 -4.82 -13.17 5.82
C SER A 61 -4.60 -13.19 7.34
N ARG A 62 -3.47 -12.67 7.80
CA ARG A 62 -3.19 -12.50 9.24
C ARG A 62 -4.16 -11.52 9.89
N GLN A 63 -4.48 -10.43 9.22
CA GLN A 63 -5.41 -9.41 9.72
C GLN A 63 -6.84 -9.96 9.86
N TYR A 64 -7.26 -10.82 8.93
CA TYR A 64 -8.57 -11.49 8.99
C TYR A 64 -8.58 -12.79 9.80
N GLY A 65 -7.43 -13.26 10.28
CA GLY A 65 -7.33 -14.51 11.06
C GLY A 65 -7.65 -15.77 10.27
N ILE A 66 -7.44 -15.75 8.94
CA ILE A 66 -7.68 -16.87 8.02
C ILE A 66 -6.40 -17.30 7.31
N GLN A 67 -6.38 -18.47 6.71
CA GLN A 67 -5.22 -18.91 5.94
C GLN A 67 -5.14 -18.18 4.57
N PRO A 68 -3.93 -17.92 4.04
CA PRO A 68 -3.77 -17.22 2.77
C PRO A 68 -4.54 -17.87 1.61
N GLN A 69 -4.56 -19.21 1.53
CA GLN A 69 -5.28 -19.94 0.49
C GLN A 69 -6.80 -19.73 0.56
N GLN A 70 -7.34 -19.64 1.77
CA GLN A 70 -8.76 -19.35 1.98
C GLN A 70 -9.10 -17.92 1.56
N LEU A 71 -8.22 -16.96 1.89
CA LEU A 71 -8.39 -15.57 1.46
C LEU A 71 -8.38 -15.46 -0.06
N VAL A 72 -7.42 -16.09 -0.74
CA VAL A 72 -7.35 -16.10 -2.21
C VAL A 72 -8.63 -16.67 -2.81
N GLY A 73 -9.15 -17.79 -2.27
CA GLY A 73 -10.41 -18.37 -2.73
C GLY A 73 -11.60 -17.41 -2.58
N LEU A 74 -11.70 -16.71 -1.45
CA LEU A 74 -12.76 -15.72 -1.21
C LEU A 74 -12.64 -14.52 -2.16
N LEU A 75 -11.42 -14.01 -2.37
CA LEU A 75 -11.17 -12.89 -3.28
C LEU A 75 -11.50 -13.27 -4.75
N GLN A 76 -11.17 -14.50 -5.16
CA GLN A 76 -11.53 -15.01 -6.49
C GLN A 76 -13.03 -15.13 -6.68
N GLN A 77 -13.73 -15.73 -5.72
CA GLN A 77 -15.20 -15.88 -5.76
C GLN A 77 -15.93 -14.54 -5.86
N ASN A 78 -15.39 -13.51 -5.18
CA ASN A 78 -15.96 -12.17 -5.16
C ASN A 78 -15.40 -11.24 -6.25
N ASN A 79 -14.54 -11.75 -7.15
CA ASN A 79 -13.86 -10.98 -8.19
C ASN A 79 -13.09 -9.75 -7.65
N GLN A 80 -12.48 -9.88 -6.47
CA GLN A 80 -11.77 -8.81 -5.76
C GLN A 80 -10.25 -8.83 -5.96
N LEU A 81 -9.67 -9.84 -6.60
CA LEU A 81 -8.23 -9.89 -6.87
C LEU A 81 -7.70 -8.67 -7.64
N PRO A 82 -8.40 -8.15 -8.67
CA PRO A 82 -7.95 -6.94 -9.37
C PRO A 82 -7.87 -5.72 -8.45
N ALA A 83 -8.76 -5.61 -7.47
CA ALA A 83 -8.73 -4.52 -6.50
C ALA A 83 -7.51 -4.63 -5.56
N VAL A 84 -7.17 -5.84 -5.13
CA VAL A 84 -5.94 -6.09 -4.34
C VAL A 84 -4.69 -5.76 -5.14
N TYR A 85 -4.64 -6.17 -6.41
CA TYR A 85 -3.52 -5.83 -7.31
C TYR A 85 -3.35 -4.32 -7.45
N ALA A 86 -4.44 -3.58 -7.69
CA ALA A 86 -4.42 -2.12 -7.79
C ALA A 86 -3.96 -1.45 -6.48
N ASP A 87 -4.37 -2.00 -5.32
CA ASP A 87 -3.96 -1.51 -4.01
C ASP A 87 -2.45 -1.70 -3.77
N VAL A 88 -1.91 -2.87 -4.12
CA VAL A 88 -0.46 -3.13 -4.06
C VAL A 88 0.30 -2.17 -4.98
N ARG A 89 -0.16 -1.99 -6.22
CA ARG A 89 0.47 -1.10 -7.19
C ARG A 89 0.55 0.34 -6.68
N ARG A 90 -0.52 0.84 -6.05
CA ARG A 90 -0.51 2.17 -5.41
C ARG A 90 0.46 2.24 -4.23
N GLY A 91 0.55 1.18 -3.43
CA GLY A 91 1.53 1.08 -2.34
C GLY A 91 2.96 1.22 -2.85
N LEU A 92 3.31 0.52 -3.92
CA LEU A 92 4.62 0.62 -4.58
C LEU A 92 4.86 2.02 -5.16
N ALA A 93 3.83 2.67 -5.72
CA ALA A 93 3.95 4.05 -6.20
C ALA A 93 4.25 5.03 -5.05
N VAL A 94 3.63 4.85 -3.89
CA VAL A 94 3.93 5.65 -2.69
C VAL A 94 5.37 5.42 -2.23
N ALA A 95 5.83 4.17 -2.18
CA ALA A 95 7.21 3.86 -1.82
C ALA A 95 8.21 4.53 -2.77
N ALA A 96 8.00 4.45 -4.08
CA ALA A 96 8.86 5.10 -5.08
C ALA A 96 8.89 6.63 -4.93
N VAL A 97 7.75 7.27 -4.61
CA VAL A 97 7.71 8.71 -4.33
C VAL A 97 8.50 9.07 -3.07
N VAL A 98 8.38 8.27 -2.01
CA VAL A 98 9.11 8.49 -0.75
C VAL A 98 10.61 8.30 -0.94
N GLU A 99 11.04 7.28 -1.70
CA GLU A 99 12.45 7.07 -2.04
C GLU A 99 13.04 8.25 -2.84
N ALA A 100 12.26 8.81 -3.77
CA ALA A 100 12.68 9.97 -4.56
C ALA A 100 12.61 11.29 -3.78
N ALA A 101 11.91 11.33 -2.65
CA ALA A 101 11.73 12.53 -1.85
C ALA A 101 12.94 12.79 -0.96
N THR A 102 13.33 14.06 -0.84
CA THR A 102 14.29 14.48 0.18
C THR A 102 13.55 14.69 1.50
N VAL A 103 13.74 13.78 2.44
CA VAL A 103 13.17 13.89 3.78
C VAL A 103 14.15 14.61 4.70
N THR A 104 13.69 15.65 5.39
CA THR A 104 14.50 16.39 6.36
C THR A 104 13.82 16.39 7.72
N ASP A 105 14.63 16.42 8.79
CA ASP A 105 14.12 16.66 10.15
C ASP A 105 13.71 18.13 10.35
N THR A 106 13.27 18.46 11.55
CA THR A 106 12.87 19.84 11.94
C THR A 106 14.03 20.83 11.89
N ASP A 107 15.27 20.35 11.94
CA ASP A 107 16.48 21.17 11.92
C ASP A 107 17.06 21.29 10.48
N GLY A 108 16.39 20.66 9.50
CA GLY A 108 16.78 20.69 8.08
C GLY A 108 17.84 19.65 7.69
N THR A 109 18.17 18.71 8.57
CA THR A 109 19.10 17.63 8.27
C THR A 109 18.42 16.57 7.39
N VAL A 110 19.06 16.17 6.29
CA VAL A 110 18.53 15.12 5.40
C VAL A 110 18.57 13.78 6.13
N ILE A 111 17.43 13.10 6.14
CA ILE A 111 17.29 11.76 6.71
C ILE A 111 17.38 10.74 5.57
N ASP A 112 18.25 9.75 5.73
CA ASP A 112 18.29 8.61 4.81
C ASP A 112 17.08 7.72 5.05
N THR A 113 16.20 7.64 4.06
CA THR A 113 14.97 6.85 4.11
C THR A 113 15.11 5.46 3.52
N SER A 114 16.27 5.12 2.94
CA SER A 114 16.51 3.82 2.29
C SER A 114 16.35 2.63 3.23
N GLU A 115 16.68 2.80 4.51
CA GLU A 115 16.51 1.76 5.53
C GLU A 115 15.02 1.46 5.85
N PHE A 116 14.13 2.41 5.56
CA PHE A 116 12.71 2.30 5.91
C PHE A 116 11.84 1.89 4.72
N PHE A 117 12.24 2.27 3.51
CA PHE A 117 11.45 2.13 2.29
C PHE A 117 12.22 1.46 1.16
N GLY A 118 13.50 1.12 1.38
CA GLY A 118 14.29 0.41 0.39
C GLY A 118 13.60 -0.90 0.00
N SER A 119 13.41 -1.12 -1.29
CA SER A 119 13.02 -2.40 -1.83
C SER A 119 14.02 -3.43 -1.34
N GLY A 120 13.56 -4.46 -0.62
CA GLY A 120 14.40 -5.53 -0.08
C GLY A 120 15.01 -6.44 -1.15
N GLU A 121 15.68 -5.87 -2.12
CA GLU A 121 16.68 -6.56 -2.91
C GLU A 121 17.94 -6.67 -2.04
N GLU A 122 18.00 -7.72 -1.23
CA GLU A 122 19.31 -8.22 -0.83
C GLU A 122 20.11 -8.47 -2.12
N PRO A 123 21.33 -7.89 -2.24
CA PRO A 123 22.21 -8.25 -3.34
C PRO A 123 22.43 -9.76 -3.22
N GLY A 124 21.83 -10.53 -4.12
CA GLY A 124 22.09 -11.95 -4.22
C GLY A 124 23.61 -12.13 -4.25
N GLU A 125 24.16 -12.79 -3.25
CA GLU A 125 25.51 -13.32 -3.30
C GLU A 125 25.61 -14.14 -4.59
N ALA A 126 26.27 -13.55 -5.58
CA ALA A 126 26.73 -14.28 -6.73
C ALA A 126 27.71 -15.31 -6.18
N ASP A 127 27.24 -16.54 -6.06
CA ASP A 127 28.06 -17.73 -5.80
C ASP A 127 29.17 -17.75 -6.85
N ALA A 128 30.34 -17.28 -6.41
CA ALA A 128 31.57 -17.49 -7.16
C ALA A 128 31.90 -18.97 -7.06
N VAL A 129 31.41 -19.73 -8.04
CA VAL A 129 31.89 -21.09 -8.25
C VAL A 129 33.30 -20.96 -8.82
N GLU A 130 34.25 -20.93 -7.92
CA GLU A 130 35.65 -21.07 -8.23
C GLU A 130 35.92 -22.47 -8.78
N ALA A 131 36.15 -22.53 -10.07
CA ALA A 131 36.63 -23.71 -10.73
C ALA A 131 38.06 -24.03 -10.25
N ALA A 132 38.16 -24.88 -9.23
CA ALA A 132 39.44 -25.54 -8.91
C ALA A 132 39.62 -26.71 -9.89
N GLY A 133 40.39 -26.46 -10.93
CA GLY A 133 41.07 -27.51 -11.67
C GLY A 133 42.10 -28.18 -10.75
N GLY A 134 42.06 -29.48 -10.67
CA GLY A 134 43.04 -30.36 -10.02
C GLY A 134 43.39 -31.45 -10.98
N ASP A 135 44.54 -31.34 -11.43
CA ASP A 135 45.50 -32.18 -12.08
C ASP A 135 45.67 -33.54 -11.36
N GLU A 136 45.79 -34.58 -12.10
CA GLU A 136 46.51 -35.88 -12.13
C GLU A 136 45.66 -37.05 -12.60
#